data_7ba64ea28dd194b7df18a986ae4a5e09
#
_entry.id   7ba64ea28dd194b7df18a986ae4a5e09
#
_cell.length_a   1.000
_cell.length_b   1.000
_cell.length_c   1.000
_cell.angle_alpha   90.00
_cell.angle_beta   90.00
_cell.angle_gamma   90.00
#
_symmetry.space_group_name_H-M   'P 1'
#
loop_
_entity.id
_entity.type
_entity.pdbx_description
1 polymer ?
#
loop_
_entity_poly.entity_id
_entity_poly.type
_entity_poly.pdbx_seq_one_letter_code
_entity_poly.pdbx_strand_id
1 'polypeptide(L)'
;MHESQLTTSAAKPSRLGWFDDALLLGIMAVLAGCGLIYEYLLSHYAGRILGALEAAIYTMIGLMIVSMGLGAFAARKIKDAFTGFVVLELTVALCGSLAILITAAVIGFGQQLPMIIASTLGLPPDQLPEGGMIGTLQKLSEYLPYVWGVLLGLMIGMEIPLIARVRQSLSDEHLLHNAGTIYGADYIGAGVGASGTFFA
;
A
#
# COMPACT_ATOMS: atom_id res chain seq x y z
N MET A 1 -29.26 51.26 -26.49
CA MET A 1 -28.11 50.52 -25.98
C MET A 1 -28.68 49.41 -25.09
N HIS A 2 -28.82 48.22 -25.64
CA HIS A 2 -29.32 47.03 -24.94
C HIS A 2 -28.13 46.20 -24.56
N GLU A 3 -27.78 46.22 -23.27
CA GLU A 3 -26.77 45.37 -22.68
C GLU A 3 -27.40 43.98 -22.44
N SER A 4 -27.12 43.05 -23.34
CA SER A 4 -27.49 41.65 -23.22
C SER A 4 -26.67 41.04 -22.07
N GLN A 5 -27.28 40.87 -20.92
CA GLN A 5 -26.79 40.07 -19.82
C GLN A 5 -26.71 38.60 -20.27
N LEU A 6 -25.56 38.20 -20.70
CA LEU A 6 -25.21 36.77 -20.85
C LEU A 6 -25.08 36.19 -19.43
N THR A 7 -26.18 35.77 -18.86
CA THR A 7 -26.18 34.88 -17.69
C THR A 7 -25.62 33.52 -18.14
N THR A 8 -24.32 33.37 -18.01
CA THR A 8 -23.70 32.05 -18.05
C THR A 8 -24.27 31.24 -16.90
N SER A 9 -25.23 30.38 -17.21
CA SER A 9 -25.75 29.38 -16.28
C SER A 9 -24.57 28.48 -15.87
N ALA A 10 -23.94 28.82 -14.75
CA ALA A 10 -22.99 27.93 -14.11
C ALA A 10 -23.76 26.63 -13.82
N ALA A 11 -23.40 25.57 -14.50
CA ALA A 11 -23.95 24.25 -14.25
C ALA A 11 -23.77 23.94 -12.76
N LYS A 12 -24.89 23.84 -12.05
CA LYS A 12 -24.90 23.49 -10.63
C LYS A 12 -24.20 22.16 -10.48
N PRO A 13 -23.15 22.05 -9.65
CA PRO A 13 -22.47 20.78 -9.47
C PRO A 13 -23.50 19.72 -9.08
N SER A 14 -23.50 18.60 -9.78
CA SER A 14 -24.38 17.48 -9.46
C SER A 14 -24.03 17.01 -8.05
N ARG A 15 -24.96 17.09 -7.12
CA ARG A 15 -24.78 16.53 -5.79
C ARG A 15 -24.47 15.07 -5.95
N LEU A 16 -23.33 14.63 -5.43
CA LEU A 16 -22.99 13.21 -5.34
C LEU A 16 -24.20 12.49 -4.69
N GLY A 17 -24.73 11.48 -5.35
CA GLY A 17 -25.81 10.69 -4.78
C GLY A 17 -25.32 10.04 -3.47
N TRP A 18 -26.17 9.89 -2.47
CA TRP A 18 -25.83 9.17 -1.23
C TRP A 18 -25.15 7.80 -1.52
N PHE A 19 -25.60 7.15 -2.56
CA PHE A 19 -25.04 5.85 -2.97
C PHE A 19 -23.60 5.96 -3.48
N ASP A 20 -23.29 6.98 -4.28
CA ASP A 20 -21.94 7.18 -4.82
C ASP A 20 -20.95 7.54 -3.72
N ASP A 21 -21.38 8.35 -2.75
CA ASP A 21 -20.56 8.70 -1.58
C ASP A 21 -20.27 7.47 -0.69
N ALA A 22 -21.31 6.68 -0.42
CA ALA A 22 -21.16 5.43 0.33
C ALA A 22 -20.26 4.42 -0.40
N LEU A 23 -20.33 4.38 -1.74
CA LEU A 23 -19.47 3.52 -2.55
C LEU A 23 -18.00 3.95 -2.46
N LEU A 24 -17.71 5.25 -2.58
CA LEU A 24 -16.35 5.79 -2.44
C LEU A 24 -15.75 5.49 -1.07
N LEU A 25 -16.52 5.70 -0.01
CA LEU A 25 -16.09 5.40 1.37
C LEU A 25 -15.91 3.89 1.58
N GLY A 26 -16.78 3.07 0.99
CA GLY A 26 -16.65 1.61 1.02
C GLY A 26 -15.37 1.12 0.33
N ILE A 27 -15.04 1.69 -0.83
CA ILE A 27 -13.80 1.40 -1.54
C ILE A 27 -12.60 1.76 -0.66
N MET A 28 -12.58 2.97 -0.07
CA MET A 28 -11.52 3.38 0.85
C MET A 28 -11.34 2.42 2.01
N ALA A 29 -12.43 1.98 2.65
CA ALA A 29 -12.35 1.05 3.75
C ALA A 29 -11.75 -0.30 3.34
N VAL A 30 -12.12 -0.82 2.15
CA VAL A 30 -11.54 -2.06 1.62
C VAL A 30 -10.05 -1.91 1.34
N LEU A 31 -9.64 -0.79 0.74
CA LEU A 31 -8.26 -0.51 0.40
C LEU A 31 -7.38 -0.37 1.65
N ALA A 32 -7.87 0.36 2.65
CA ALA A 32 -7.19 0.47 3.94
C ALA A 32 -7.00 -0.90 4.62
N GLY A 33 -8.01 -1.76 4.56
CA GLY A 33 -7.92 -3.14 5.03
C GLY A 33 -6.85 -3.94 4.28
N CYS A 34 -6.82 -3.85 2.95
CA CYS A 34 -5.80 -4.50 2.12
C CYS A 34 -4.39 -3.97 2.43
N GLY A 35 -4.24 -2.66 2.59
CA GLY A 35 -2.97 -2.02 2.96
C GLY A 35 -2.39 -2.59 4.24
N LEU A 36 -3.22 -2.73 5.27
CA LEU A 36 -2.81 -3.32 6.54
C LEU A 36 -2.46 -4.81 6.43
N ILE A 37 -3.18 -5.56 5.61
CA ILE A 37 -2.84 -6.97 5.32
C ILE A 37 -1.46 -7.07 4.65
N TYR A 38 -1.15 -6.20 3.68
CA TYR A 38 0.17 -6.17 3.04
C TYR A 38 1.28 -5.84 4.05
N GLU A 39 1.07 -4.84 4.91
CA GLU A 39 2.01 -4.48 5.98
C GLU A 39 2.28 -5.67 6.90
N TYR A 40 1.24 -6.33 7.37
CA TYR A 40 1.35 -7.50 8.23
C TYR A 40 2.12 -8.64 7.55
N LEU A 41 1.76 -9.00 6.33
CA LEU A 41 2.40 -10.10 5.59
C LEU A 41 3.88 -9.81 5.33
N LEU A 42 4.23 -8.59 4.90
CA LEU A 42 5.62 -8.21 4.65
C LEU A 42 6.44 -8.22 5.93
N SER A 43 5.90 -7.69 7.04
CA SER A 43 6.57 -7.72 8.34
C SER A 43 6.76 -9.13 8.87
N HIS A 44 5.77 -10.01 8.65
CA HIS A 44 5.85 -11.41 9.04
C HIS A 44 6.93 -12.16 8.26
N TYR A 45 7.02 -11.95 6.94
CA TYR A 45 8.11 -12.52 6.13
C TYR A 45 9.48 -12.00 6.56
N ALA A 46 9.62 -10.69 6.78
CA ALA A 46 10.87 -10.11 7.28
C ALA A 46 11.27 -10.70 8.63
N GLY A 47 10.33 -10.84 9.56
CA GLY A 47 10.56 -11.41 10.88
C GLY A 47 11.03 -12.87 10.86
N ARG A 48 10.50 -13.67 9.94
CA ARG A 48 10.94 -15.07 9.75
C ARG A 48 12.39 -15.17 9.27
N ILE A 49 12.83 -14.24 8.43
CA ILE A 49 14.19 -14.24 7.90
C ILE A 49 15.18 -13.76 8.96
N LEU A 50 14.86 -12.66 9.62
CA LEU A 50 15.74 -12.02 10.60
C LEU A 50 15.78 -12.75 11.96
N GLY A 51 14.83 -13.68 12.20
CA GLY A 51 14.69 -14.36 13.49
C GLY A 51 14.24 -13.44 14.64
N ALA A 52 13.83 -12.19 14.33
CA ALA A 52 13.43 -11.16 15.28
C ALA A 52 12.11 -10.53 14.84
N LEU A 53 11.01 -11.26 15.08
CA LEU A 53 9.68 -10.88 14.59
C LEU A 53 9.24 -9.48 15.07
N GLU A 54 9.41 -9.19 16.35
CA GLU A 54 9.02 -7.90 16.93
C GLU A 54 9.79 -6.73 16.31
N ALA A 55 11.13 -6.86 16.18
CA ALA A 55 11.96 -5.83 15.57
C ALA A 55 11.58 -5.59 14.10
N ALA A 56 11.26 -6.67 13.35
CA ALA A 56 10.83 -6.58 11.97
C ALA A 56 9.49 -5.85 11.83
N ILE A 57 8.52 -6.16 12.70
CA ILE A 57 7.20 -5.49 12.72
C ILE A 57 7.37 -4.00 13.00
N TYR A 58 8.07 -3.62 14.07
CA TYR A 58 8.26 -2.20 14.41
C TYR A 58 9.03 -1.44 13.33
N THR A 59 10.03 -2.06 12.72
CA THR A 59 10.77 -1.44 11.60
C THR A 59 9.87 -1.24 10.40
N MET A 60 9.05 -2.23 10.03
CA MET A 60 8.12 -2.14 8.90
C MET A 60 7.08 -1.04 9.13
N ILE A 61 6.44 -1.01 10.30
CA ILE A 61 5.47 0.04 10.68
C ILE A 61 6.12 1.42 10.56
N GLY A 62 7.31 1.60 11.13
CA GLY A 62 8.02 2.88 11.08
C GLY A 62 8.34 3.32 9.64
N LEU A 63 8.84 2.41 8.81
CA LEU A 63 9.16 2.68 7.40
C LEU A 63 7.90 3.01 6.59
N MET A 64 6.81 2.27 6.79
CA MET A 64 5.56 2.51 6.09
C MET A 64 4.96 3.86 6.49
N ILE A 65 4.90 4.20 7.77
CA ILE A 65 4.38 5.50 8.24
C ILE A 65 5.15 6.66 7.62
N VAL A 66 6.50 6.61 7.64
CA VAL A 66 7.34 7.64 7.01
C VAL A 66 7.07 7.72 5.51
N SER A 67 6.99 6.57 4.84
CA SER A 67 6.72 6.49 3.41
C SER A 67 5.34 7.02 3.05
N MET A 68 4.30 6.71 3.85
CA MET A 68 2.95 7.27 3.68
C MET A 68 2.95 8.79 3.81
N GLY A 69 3.68 9.35 4.78
CA GLY A 69 3.85 10.80 4.89
C GLY A 69 4.46 11.41 3.62
N LEU A 70 5.51 10.80 3.08
CA LEU A 70 6.14 11.24 1.82
C LEU A 70 5.18 11.09 0.63
N GLY A 71 4.41 10.01 0.59
CA GLY A 71 3.37 9.77 -0.41
C GLY A 71 2.31 10.86 -0.42
N ALA A 72 1.82 11.27 0.75
CA ALA A 72 0.85 12.35 0.89
C ALA A 72 1.36 13.67 0.28
N PHE A 73 2.67 13.97 0.42
CA PHE A 73 3.27 15.12 -0.27
C PHE A 73 3.38 14.91 -1.78
N ALA A 74 3.69 13.69 -2.22
CA ALA A 74 3.82 13.39 -3.66
C ALA A 74 2.48 13.49 -4.40
N ALA A 75 1.35 13.19 -3.75
CA ALA A 75 0.01 13.31 -4.31
C ALA A 75 -0.32 14.72 -4.84
N ARG A 76 0.34 15.78 -4.32
CA ARG A 76 0.16 17.16 -4.80
C ARG A 76 0.57 17.36 -6.25
N LYS A 77 1.47 16.52 -6.78
CA LYS A 77 1.94 16.60 -8.17
C LYS A 77 0.95 16.03 -9.19
N ILE A 78 -0.01 15.23 -8.73
CA ILE A 78 -1.02 14.61 -9.60
C ILE A 78 -2.09 15.66 -9.91
N LYS A 79 -2.22 16.02 -11.19
CA LYS A 79 -3.14 17.08 -11.64
C LYS A 79 -4.58 16.60 -11.66
N ASP A 80 -4.86 15.47 -12.28
CA ASP A 80 -6.18 14.86 -12.35
C ASP A 80 -6.33 13.88 -11.18
N ALA A 81 -7.15 14.25 -10.19
CA ALA A 81 -7.32 13.47 -8.99
C ALA A 81 -8.07 12.16 -9.25
N PHE A 82 -9.06 12.16 -10.14
CA PHE A 82 -9.87 10.97 -10.41
C PHE A 82 -9.05 9.90 -11.13
N THR A 83 -8.45 10.24 -12.27
CA THR A 83 -7.59 9.31 -13.01
C THR A 83 -6.39 8.89 -12.15
N GLY A 84 -5.80 9.83 -11.41
CA GLY A 84 -4.70 9.55 -10.49
C GLY A 84 -5.06 8.54 -9.42
N PHE A 85 -6.25 8.66 -8.81
CA PHE A 85 -6.74 7.72 -7.81
C PHE A 85 -6.94 6.32 -8.42
N VAL A 86 -7.66 6.19 -9.54
CA VAL A 86 -7.91 4.90 -10.19
C VAL A 86 -6.61 4.19 -10.60
N VAL A 87 -5.65 4.92 -11.19
CA VAL A 87 -4.35 4.36 -11.56
C VAL A 87 -3.56 3.94 -10.33
N LEU A 88 -3.60 4.75 -9.27
CA LEU A 88 -2.93 4.43 -8.02
C LEU A 88 -3.46 3.12 -7.43
N GLU A 89 -4.78 2.96 -7.32
CA GLU A 89 -5.42 1.78 -6.78
C GLU A 89 -5.05 0.51 -7.56
N LEU A 90 -5.13 0.58 -8.88
CA LEU A 90 -4.73 -0.55 -9.73
C LEU A 90 -3.24 -0.90 -9.50
N THR A 91 -2.40 0.12 -9.35
CA THR A 91 -0.96 -0.08 -9.13
C THR A 91 -0.69 -0.65 -7.74
N VAL A 92 -1.38 -0.18 -6.69
CA VAL A 92 -1.27 -0.75 -5.33
C VAL A 92 -1.70 -2.21 -5.31
N ALA A 93 -2.82 -2.55 -5.93
CA ALA A 93 -3.31 -3.92 -5.99
C ALA A 93 -2.32 -4.86 -6.70
N LEU A 94 -1.77 -4.43 -7.85
CA LEU A 94 -0.77 -5.20 -8.60
C LEU A 94 0.55 -5.29 -7.83
N CYS A 95 1.08 -4.17 -7.36
CA CYS A 95 2.35 -4.14 -6.63
C CYS A 95 2.26 -4.92 -5.31
N GLY A 96 1.16 -4.80 -4.56
CA GLY A 96 0.95 -5.52 -3.32
C GLY A 96 0.92 -7.03 -3.52
N SER A 97 0.16 -7.49 -4.52
CA SER A 97 0.09 -8.92 -4.87
C SER A 97 1.45 -9.46 -5.33
N LEU A 98 2.15 -8.71 -6.20
CA LEU A 98 3.47 -9.09 -6.67
C LEU A 98 4.52 -9.05 -5.57
N ALA A 99 4.47 -8.07 -4.68
CA ALA A 99 5.39 -7.95 -3.55
C ALA A 99 5.39 -9.19 -2.68
N ILE A 100 4.21 -9.69 -2.32
CA ILE A 100 4.04 -10.90 -1.52
C ILE A 100 4.58 -12.13 -2.26
N LEU A 101 4.19 -12.31 -3.53
CA LEU A 101 4.62 -13.45 -4.34
C LEU A 101 6.13 -13.47 -4.55
N ILE A 102 6.72 -12.33 -4.92
CA ILE A 102 8.17 -12.21 -5.15
C ILE A 102 8.93 -12.44 -3.85
N THR A 103 8.48 -11.84 -2.75
CA THR A 103 9.12 -12.01 -1.45
C THR A 103 9.07 -13.47 -1.02
N ALA A 104 7.92 -14.13 -1.10
CA ALA A 104 7.77 -15.54 -0.77
C ALA A 104 8.65 -16.44 -1.66
N ALA A 105 8.72 -16.15 -2.96
CA ALA A 105 9.57 -16.90 -3.89
C ALA A 105 11.06 -16.71 -3.56
N VAL A 106 11.52 -15.47 -3.34
CA VAL A 106 12.92 -15.19 -3.01
C VAL A 106 13.33 -15.85 -1.71
N ILE A 107 12.48 -15.83 -0.68
CA ILE A 107 12.71 -16.51 0.60
C ILE A 107 12.77 -18.03 0.38
N GLY A 108 11.79 -18.58 -0.33
CA GLY A 108 11.74 -20.02 -0.63
C GLY A 108 12.99 -20.50 -1.36
N PHE A 109 13.42 -19.78 -2.41
CA PHE A 109 14.65 -20.07 -3.11
C PHE A 109 15.89 -19.89 -2.23
N GLY A 110 15.93 -18.82 -1.44
CA GLY A 110 17.05 -18.55 -0.52
C GLY A 110 17.28 -19.64 0.50
N GLN A 111 16.20 -20.30 0.96
CA GLN A 111 16.27 -21.41 1.91
C GLN A 111 16.57 -22.77 1.23
N GLN A 112 16.03 -23.03 0.06
CA GLN A 112 16.17 -24.32 -0.62
C GLN A 112 17.45 -24.45 -1.44
N LEU A 113 17.92 -23.34 -2.03
CA LEU A 113 19.08 -23.36 -2.93
C LEU A 113 20.36 -23.94 -2.29
N PRO A 114 20.74 -23.57 -1.05
CA PRO A 114 21.90 -24.16 -0.38
C PRO A 114 21.76 -25.69 -0.23
N MET A 115 20.59 -26.18 0.13
CA MET A 115 20.34 -27.62 0.27
C MET A 115 20.44 -28.37 -1.06
N ILE A 116 19.89 -27.77 -2.14
CA ILE A 116 19.97 -28.38 -3.49
C ILE A 116 21.42 -28.43 -3.97
N ILE A 117 22.18 -27.35 -3.78
CA ILE A 117 23.60 -27.31 -4.18
C ILE A 117 24.43 -28.31 -3.35
N ALA A 118 24.23 -28.36 -2.04
CA ALA A 118 24.91 -29.30 -1.16
C ALA A 118 24.66 -30.74 -1.56
N SER A 119 23.39 -31.10 -1.81
CA SER A 119 23.02 -32.45 -2.24
C SER A 119 23.59 -32.82 -3.62
N THR A 120 23.68 -31.85 -4.53
CA THR A 120 24.23 -32.07 -5.88
C THR A 120 25.75 -32.27 -5.86
N LEU A 121 26.45 -31.56 -4.95
CA LEU A 121 27.89 -31.67 -4.79
C LEU A 121 28.31 -32.78 -3.81
N GLY A 122 27.36 -33.42 -3.14
CA GLY A 122 27.65 -34.43 -2.10
C GLY A 122 28.33 -33.84 -0.86
N LEU A 123 28.15 -32.54 -0.62
CA LEU A 123 28.73 -31.80 0.50
C LEU A 123 27.68 -31.51 1.58
N PRO A 124 28.07 -31.47 2.87
CA PRO A 124 27.18 -30.95 3.91
C PRO A 124 26.90 -29.46 3.68
N PRO A 125 25.68 -28.96 4.00
CA PRO A 125 25.28 -27.55 3.76
C PRO A 125 26.16 -26.53 4.44
N ASP A 126 26.76 -26.85 5.58
CA ASP A 126 27.68 -26.03 6.37
C ASP A 126 29.06 -25.84 5.74
N GLN A 127 29.41 -26.64 4.73
CA GLN A 127 30.67 -26.55 3.98
C GLN A 127 30.53 -25.73 2.69
N LEU A 128 29.35 -25.21 2.39
CA LEU A 128 29.17 -24.33 1.24
C LEU A 128 29.84 -22.97 1.50
N PRO A 129 30.51 -22.41 0.49
CA PRO A 129 31.15 -21.09 0.65
C PRO A 129 30.09 -20.02 0.96
N GLU A 130 30.31 -19.29 2.06
CA GLU A 130 29.51 -18.13 2.41
C GLU A 130 29.80 -17.00 1.42
N GLY A 131 28.98 -16.87 0.37
CA GLY A 131 29.17 -15.80 -0.61
C GLY A 131 28.59 -16.13 -1.99
N GLY A 132 28.98 -15.33 -2.97
CA GLY A 132 28.51 -15.49 -4.35
C GLY A 132 26.97 -15.32 -4.48
N MET A 133 26.36 -16.18 -5.29
CA MET A 133 24.92 -16.15 -5.57
C MET A 133 24.09 -16.44 -4.31
N ILE A 134 24.51 -17.36 -3.47
CA ILE A 134 23.82 -17.73 -2.23
C ILE A 134 23.77 -16.52 -1.28
N GLY A 135 24.92 -15.91 -1.00
CA GLY A 135 24.99 -14.74 -0.12
C GLY A 135 24.23 -13.52 -0.66
N THR A 136 24.21 -13.34 -2.00
CA THR A 136 23.41 -12.28 -2.62
C THR A 136 21.92 -12.53 -2.45
N LEU A 137 21.46 -13.77 -2.63
CA LEU A 137 20.06 -14.14 -2.48
C LEU A 137 19.59 -14.02 -1.03
N GLN A 138 20.43 -14.39 -0.07
CA GLN A 138 20.16 -14.21 1.36
C GLN A 138 19.98 -12.73 1.71
N LYS A 139 20.92 -11.86 1.32
CA LYS A 139 20.80 -10.42 1.53
C LYS A 139 19.56 -9.84 0.85
N LEU A 140 19.25 -10.27 -0.38
CA LEU A 140 18.05 -9.83 -1.08
C LEU A 140 16.79 -10.23 -0.31
N SER A 141 16.73 -11.44 0.23
CA SER A 141 15.60 -11.90 1.03
C SER A 141 15.40 -11.10 2.32
N GLU A 142 16.49 -10.60 2.94
CA GLU A 142 16.45 -9.79 4.16
C GLU A 142 15.88 -8.39 3.90
N TYR A 143 16.27 -7.73 2.80
CA TYR A 143 15.90 -6.34 2.54
C TYR A 143 14.64 -6.17 1.68
N LEU A 144 14.32 -7.16 0.86
CA LEU A 144 13.22 -7.07 -0.11
C LEU A 144 11.86 -6.73 0.51
N PRO A 145 11.44 -7.29 1.67
CA PRO A 145 10.18 -6.92 2.32
C PRO A 145 10.12 -5.43 2.67
N TYR A 146 11.24 -4.86 3.15
CA TYR A 146 11.30 -3.45 3.53
C TYR A 146 11.24 -2.52 2.32
N VAL A 147 11.88 -2.91 1.21
CA VAL A 147 11.79 -2.14 -0.05
C VAL A 147 10.34 -2.09 -0.54
N TRP A 148 9.65 -3.23 -0.50
CA TRP A 148 8.23 -3.29 -0.84
C TRP A 148 7.37 -2.48 0.14
N GLY A 149 7.66 -2.55 1.43
CA GLY A 149 6.98 -1.76 2.46
C GLY A 149 7.09 -0.25 2.20
N VAL A 150 8.28 0.24 1.86
CA VAL A 150 8.50 1.64 1.50
C VAL A 150 7.71 2.01 0.24
N LEU A 151 7.75 1.18 -0.80
CA LEU A 151 7.05 1.44 -2.06
C LEU A 151 5.53 1.47 -1.87
N LEU A 152 4.98 0.46 -1.21
CA LEU A 152 3.54 0.38 -0.92
C LEU A 152 3.11 1.50 0.02
N GLY A 153 3.86 1.79 1.08
CA GLY A 153 3.59 2.90 1.98
C GLY A 153 3.53 4.24 1.26
N LEU A 154 4.44 4.49 0.31
CA LEU A 154 4.43 5.69 -0.53
C LEU A 154 3.14 5.80 -1.34
N MET A 155 2.70 4.69 -1.94
CA MET A 155 1.48 4.63 -2.76
C MET A 155 0.22 4.79 -1.91
N ILE A 156 0.09 4.03 -0.82
CA ILE A 156 -1.03 4.11 0.13
C ILE A 156 -1.14 5.53 0.70
N GLY A 157 0.00 6.17 1.01
CA GLY A 157 0.01 7.56 1.49
C GLY A 157 -0.53 8.60 0.51
N MET A 158 -0.59 8.29 -0.79
CA MET A 158 -1.21 9.15 -1.80
C MET A 158 -2.74 9.01 -1.86
N GLU A 159 -3.33 7.94 -1.35
CA GLU A 159 -4.77 7.63 -1.47
C GLU A 159 -5.63 8.70 -0.80
N ILE A 160 -5.38 9.01 0.47
CA ILE A 160 -6.19 9.97 1.24
C ILE A 160 -6.25 11.35 0.58
N PRO A 161 -5.13 11.99 0.19
CA PRO A 161 -5.17 13.27 -0.50
C PRO A 161 -5.88 13.22 -1.85
N LEU A 162 -5.75 12.12 -2.59
CA LEU A 162 -6.38 11.99 -3.90
C LEU A 162 -7.90 11.82 -3.77
N ILE A 163 -8.37 10.93 -2.90
CA ILE A 163 -9.81 10.73 -2.71
C ILE A 163 -10.48 11.98 -2.10
N ALA A 164 -9.78 12.70 -1.21
CA ALA A 164 -10.28 13.96 -0.69
C ALA A 164 -10.52 14.98 -1.81
N ARG A 165 -9.62 15.07 -2.79
CA ARG A 165 -9.77 15.93 -3.97
C ARG A 165 -10.85 15.44 -4.92
N VAL A 166 -10.98 14.13 -5.14
CA VAL A 166 -12.08 13.54 -5.93
C VAL A 166 -13.41 13.89 -5.30
N ARG A 167 -13.56 13.63 -4.01
CA ARG A 167 -14.79 13.90 -3.29
C ARG A 167 -15.15 15.41 -3.25
N GLN A 168 -14.15 16.26 -3.10
CA GLN A 168 -14.33 17.71 -3.15
C GLN A 168 -14.79 18.19 -4.54
N SER A 169 -14.36 17.55 -5.62
CA SER A 169 -14.81 17.88 -6.98
C SER A 169 -16.25 17.47 -7.26
N LEU A 170 -16.80 16.54 -6.48
CA LEU A 170 -18.13 15.97 -6.65
C LEU A 170 -19.17 16.55 -5.68
N SER A 171 -18.75 17.10 -4.55
CA SER A 171 -19.66 17.69 -3.55
C SER A 171 -19.13 19.01 -2.99
N ASP A 172 -20.06 19.97 -2.74
CA ASP A 172 -19.76 21.26 -2.12
C ASP A 172 -19.57 21.19 -0.59
N GLU A 173 -19.30 20.03 -0.03
CA GLU A 173 -19.13 19.85 1.42
C GLU A 173 -17.88 20.54 1.97
N HIS A 174 -17.98 21.05 3.20
CA HIS A 174 -16.84 21.66 3.89
C HIS A 174 -15.69 20.65 4.05
N LEU A 175 -14.48 21.10 3.69
CA LEU A 175 -13.23 20.31 3.72
C LEU A 175 -13.02 19.53 5.03
N LEU A 176 -13.36 20.11 6.19
CA LEU A 176 -13.18 19.46 7.49
C LEU A 176 -14.09 18.25 7.69
N HIS A 177 -15.34 18.34 7.24
CA HIS A 177 -16.29 17.22 7.33
C HIS A 177 -15.90 16.10 6.37
N ASN A 178 -15.45 16.47 5.17
CA ASN A 178 -14.96 15.55 4.16
C ASN A 178 -13.74 14.74 4.66
N ALA A 179 -12.75 15.41 5.24
CA ALA A 179 -11.56 14.74 5.78
C ALA A 179 -11.92 13.77 6.91
N GLY A 180 -12.76 14.18 7.87
CA GLY A 180 -13.17 13.31 8.98
C GLY A 180 -13.86 12.03 8.53
N THR A 181 -14.72 12.11 7.50
CA THR A 181 -15.44 10.95 6.95
C THR A 181 -14.49 9.98 6.25
N ILE A 182 -13.52 10.50 5.48
CA ILE A 182 -12.50 9.68 4.78
C ILE A 182 -11.62 8.96 5.80
N TYR A 183 -11.09 9.67 6.80
CA TYR A 183 -10.29 9.03 7.85
C TYR A 183 -11.08 8.01 8.66
N GLY A 184 -12.38 8.28 8.92
CA GLY A 184 -13.26 7.32 9.58
C GLY A 184 -13.40 6.02 8.79
N ALA A 185 -13.61 6.09 7.48
CA ALA A 185 -13.69 4.94 6.61
C ALA A 185 -12.37 4.16 6.55
N ASP A 186 -11.25 4.88 6.44
CA ASP A 186 -9.89 4.34 6.43
C ASP A 186 -9.60 3.53 7.71
N TYR A 187 -9.80 4.12 8.88
CA TYR A 187 -9.57 3.45 10.16
C TYR A 187 -10.49 2.25 10.40
N ILE A 188 -11.76 2.33 10.00
CA ILE A 188 -12.70 1.20 10.10
C ILE A 188 -12.21 0.06 9.20
N GLY A 189 -11.84 0.37 7.97
CA GLY A 189 -11.31 -0.60 7.01
C GLY A 189 -10.03 -1.27 7.51
N ALA A 190 -9.07 -0.48 8.00
CA ALA A 190 -7.84 -0.98 8.60
C ALA A 190 -8.12 -1.88 9.80
N GLY A 191 -9.05 -1.51 10.68
CA GLY A 191 -9.46 -2.34 11.82
C GLY A 191 -10.06 -3.68 11.42
N VAL A 192 -10.89 -3.69 10.36
CA VAL A 192 -11.46 -4.94 9.79
C VAL A 192 -10.35 -5.80 9.17
N GLY A 193 -9.42 -5.19 8.41
CA GLY A 193 -8.27 -5.88 7.84
C GLY A 193 -7.39 -6.53 8.91
N ALA A 194 -7.07 -5.77 9.98
CA ALA A 194 -6.31 -6.28 11.12
C ALA A 194 -6.99 -7.48 11.79
N SER A 195 -8.29 -7.39 12.01
CA SER A 195 -9.07 -8.49 12.60
C SER A 195 -9.08 -9.72 11.72
N GLY A 196 -9.19 -9.53 10.39
CA GLY A 196 -9.14 -10.61 9.41
C GLY A 196 -7.81 -11.38 9.42
N THR A 197 -6.69 -10.68 9.56
CA THR A 197 -5.37 -11.33 9.63
C THR A 197 -5.14 -12.11 10.95
N PHE A 198 -5.86 -11.76 12.01
CA PHE A 198 -5.76 -12.48 13.28
C PHE A 198 -6.47 -13.84 13.25
N PHE A 199 -7.52 -13.98 12.44
CA PHE A 199 -8.31 -15.21 12.32
C PHE A 199 -7.91 -16.11 11.15
N ALA A 200 -7.00 -15.68 10.28
CA ALA A 200 -6.49 -16.44 9.14
C ALA A 200 -5.18 -17.17 9.47
#